data_7dc2a74b1ed990bfb67ae8a1fdd5d834
#
_entry.id   7dc2a74b1ed990bfb67ae8a1fdd5d834
#
_cell.length_a   1.000
_cell.length_b   1.000
_cell.length_c   1.000
_cell.angle_alpha   90.00
_cell.angle_beta   90.00
_cell.angle_gamma   90.00
#
_symmetry.space_group_name_H-M   'P 1'
#
loop_
_entity.id
_entity.type
_entity.pdbx_description
1 polymer ?
#
loop_
_entity_poly.entity_id
_entity_poly.type
_entity_poly.pdbx_seq_one_letter_code
_entity_poly.pdbx_strand_id
1 'polypeptide(L)'
;MNESQMPRRLPIRHRVRGYSLIELMIAIAVALFLLAGILLIEEGTHQTSLNQTGLAQLQDEERVAMTILSNVVQLAGYYPTPAAVFPKNELELLLPAVGALQAGQGIYGQKDANGNEVLTVRFLTNSGDGLLNCLGNPNTTGASSEYDNVFAVDNVNHQLTCAVNGGPAVALINNVQSVTVLYGVNSTTTTRFDNSGAADVYLTANQLTSDFWTNIYSVKVTITFINPLAKQPGQPATIAFTRVFGLKSRVGVNV
;
A
#
# COMPACT_ATOMS: atom_id res chain seq x y z
N MET A 1 81.38 25.23 51.40
CA MET A 1 79.96 25.67 51.18
C MET A 1 79.92 26.32 49.82
N ASN A 2 79.36 25.59 48.84
CA ASN A 2 79.39 25.94 47.43
C ASN A 2 77.90 26.14 46.98
N GLU A 3 77.47 27.38 46.83
CA GLU A 3 76.16 27.73 46.36
C GLU A 3 76.10 27.60 44.86
N SER A 4 75.38 26.62 44.38
CA SER A 4 75.12 26.40 42.98
C SER A 4 74.06 27.41 42.49
N GLN A 5 74.45 28.35 41.69
CA GLN A 5 73.56 29.31 41.02
C GLN A 5 72.80 28.61 39.89
N MET A 6 71.47 28.49 40.02
CA MET A 6 70.58 28.10 38.94
C MET A 6 70.48 29.18 37.85
N PRO A 7 70.59 28.82 36.55
CA PRO A 7 70.39 29.82 35.48
C PRO A 7 68.91 30.21 35.36
N ARG A 8 68.61 31.51 35.50
CA ARG A 8 67.31 32.09 35.19
C ARG A 8 66.98 31.91 33.70
N ARG A 9 65.96 31.09 33.38
CA ARG A 9 65.38 31.03 32.05
C ARG A 9 64.66 32.35 31.77
N LEU A 10 65.11 33.06 30.76
CA LEU A 10 64.47 34.27 30.26
C LEU A 10 63.17 33.87 29.53
N PRO A 11 62.04 34.55 29.74
CA PRO A 11 60.83 34.28 29.03
C PRO A 11 60.97 34.65 27.54
N ILE A 12 60.76 33.68 26.65
CA ILE A 12 60.70 33.91 25.22
C ILE A 12 59.48 34.80 24.94
N ARG A 13 59.71 36.10 24.67
CA ARG A 13 58.68 37.01 24.19
C ARG A 13 58.34 36.61 22.77
N HIS A 14 57.20 35.91 22.60
CA HIS A 14 56.55 35.77 21.30
C HIS A 14 56.17 37.18 20.80
N ARG A 15 56.80 37.62 19.74
CA ARG A 15 56.39 38.83 19.01
C ARG A 15 55.04 38.50 18.37
N VAL A 16 53.95 39.05 18.89
CA VAL A 16 52.63 39.06 18.26
C VAL A 16 52.76 40.01 17.06
N ARG A 17 52.84 39.45 15.86
CA ARG A 17 52.73 40.19 14.60
C ARG A 17 51.28 40.60 14.45
N GLY A 18 50.99 41.89 14.35
CA GLY A 18 49.67 42.40 13.99
C GLY A 18 49.34 42.02 12.54
N TYR A 19 48.08 41.61 12.31
CA TYR A 19 47.59 41.32 10.95
C TYR A 19 47.42 42.63 10.18
N SER A 20 47.71 42.60 8.88
CA SER A 20 47.44 43.71 7.96
C SER A 20 45.92 43.77 7.68
N LEU A 21 45.39 44.98 7.50
CA LEU A 21 43.97 45.17 7.15
C LEU A 21 43.60 44.42 5.87
N ILE A 22 44.49 44.34 4.90
CA ILE A 22 44.28 43.62 3.66
C ILE A 22 44.23 42.11 3.88
N GLU A 23 45.03 41.55 4.79
CA GLU A 23 45.05 40.14 5.15
C GLU A 23 43.70 39.74 5.82
N LEU A 24 43.13 40.61 6.64
CA LEU A 24 41.82 40.43 7.23
C LEU A 24 40.71 40.43 6.14
N MET A 25 40.76 41.37 5.18
CA MET A 25 39.79 41.45 4.10
C MET A 25 39.83 40.18 3.21
N ILE A 26 41.01 39.67 2.88
CA ILE A 26 41.16 38.46 2.11
C ILE A 26 40.65 37.26 2.90
N ALA A 27 40.97 37.14 4.18
CA ALA A 27 40.51 36.07 5.05
C ALA A 27 38.97 36.02 5.15
N ILE A 28 38.30 37.19 5.29
CA ILE A 28 36.83 37.28 5.31
C ILE A 28 36.25 36.86 3.94
N ALA A 29 36.81 37.32 2.83
CA ALA A 29 36.34 37.00 1.51
C ALA A 29 36.41 35.47 1.23
N VAL A 30 37.55 34.83 1.58
CA VAL A 30 37.71 33.38 1.46
C VAL A 30 36.76 32.61 2.38
N ALA A 31 36.60 33.09 3.63
CA ALA A 31 35.68 32.45 4.58
C ALA A 31 34.22 32.51 4.09
N LEU A 32 33.76 33.62 3.53
CA LEU A 32 32.42 33.78 2.97
C LEU A 32 32.22 32.86 1.74
N PHE A 33 33.25 32.76 0.91
CA PHE A 33 33.18 31.87 -0.26
C PHE A 33 33.08 30.39 0.14
N LEU A 34 33.85 29.94 1.12
CA LEU A 34 33.78 28.59 1.68
C LEU A 34 32.42 28.33 2.35
N LEU A 35 31.92 29.30 3.11
CA LEU A 35 30.61 29.20 3.77
C LEU A 35 29.49 29.03 2.74
N ALA A 36 29.51 29.82 1.67
CA ALA A 36 28.56 29.70 0.57
C ALA A 36 28.59 28.29 -0.06
N GLY A 37 29.79 27.74 -0.29
CA GLY A 37 29.97 26.36 -0.80
C GLY A 37 29.37 25.30 0.13
N ILE A 38 29.58 25.43 1.45
CA ILE A 38 29.04 24.48 2.44
C ILE A 38 27.50 24.56 2.46
N LEU A 39 26.90 25.73 2.41
CA LEU A 39 25.45 25.90 2.40
C LEU A 39 24.79 25.26 1.17
N LEU A 40 25.42 25.35 0.00
CA LEU A 40 24.93 24.69 -1.21
C LEU A 40 24.96 23.16 -1.11
N ILE A 41 25.99 22.60 -0.49
CA ILE A 41 26.11 21.16 -0.27
C ILE A 41 25.06 20.69 0.75
N GLU A 42 24.85 21.44 1.83
CA GLU A 42 23.86 21.12 2.85
C GLU A 42 22.45 21.09 2.28
N GLU A 43 22.07 22.11 1.49
CA GLU A 43 20.76 22.17 0.82
C GLU A 43 20.57 20.94 -0.11
N GLY A 44 21.56 20.60 -0.95
CA GLY A 44 21.51 19.44 -1.82
C GLY A 44 21.37 18.12 -1.06
N THR A 45 22.08 17.97 0.05
CA THR A 45 22.01 16.77 0.90
C THR A 45 20.64 16.66 1.59
N HIS A 46 20.12 17.76 2.11
CA HIS A 46 18.82 17.82 2.74
C HIS A 46 17.69 17.43 1.76
N GLN A 47 17.69 18.00 0.55
CA GLN A 47 16.72 17.65 -0.50
C GLN A 47 16.80 16.16 -0.87
N THR A 48 18.01 15.64 -1.01
CA THR A 48 18.21 14.21 -1.31
C THR A 48 17.64 13.31 -0.20
N SER A 49 17.85 13.67 1.06
CA SER A 49 17.32 12.94 2.21
C SER A 49 15.79 12.96 2.25
N LEU A 50 15.16 14.11 2.01
CA LEU A 50 13.70 14.21 1.93
C LEU A 50 13.12 13.34 0.81
N ASN A 51 13.77 13.32 -0.34
CA ASN A 51 13.37 12.52 -1.49
C ASN A 51 13.43 11.02 -1.20
N GLN A 52 14.54 10.56 -0.60
CA GLN A 52 14.71 9.16 -0.21
C GLN A 52 13.66 8.75 0.84
N THR A 53 13.40 9.60 1.82
CA THR A 53 12.37 9.36 2.84
C THR A 53 10.98 9.26 2.22
N GLY A 54 10.62 10.17 1.31
CA GLY A 54 9.32 10.15 0.63
C GLY A 54 9.12 8.90 -0.23
N LEU A 55 10.15 8.46 -0.98
CA LEU A 55 10.07 7.23 -1.76
C LEU A 55 10.02 5.97 -0.89
N ALA A 56 10.76 5.93 0.21
CA ALA A 56 10.73 4.82 1.17
C ALA A 56 9.33 4.69 1.80
N GLN A 57 8.72 5.80 2.19
CA GLN A 57 7.36 5.84 2.72
C GLN A 57 6.34 5.32 1.68
N LEU A 58 6.44 5.76 0.43
CA LEU A 58 5.56 5.30 -0.64
C LEU A 58 5.68 3.78 -0.87
N GLN A 59 6.90 3.24 -0.85
CA GLN A 59 7.12 1.79 -0.97
C GLN A 59 6.54 1.01 0.22
N ASP A 60 6.61 1.57 1.42
CA ASP A 60 6.01 0.95 2.61
C ASP A 60 4.48 0.96 2.55
N GLU A 61 3.88 2.09 2.14
CA GLU A 61 2.43 2.21 1.90
C GLU A 61 1.95 1.22 0.82
N GLU A 62 2.69 1.09 -0.31
CA GLU A 62 2.41 0.08 -1.34
C GLU A 62 2.42 -1.34 -0.77
N ARG A 63 3.46 -1.68 -0.01
CA ARG A 63 3.60 -3.01 0.57
C ARG A 63 2.47 -3.34 1.54
N VAL A 64 2.11 -2.38 2.40
CA VAL A 64 0.98 -2.53 3.36
C VAL A 64 -0.34 -2.73 2.61
N ALA A 65 -0.63 -1.86 1.63
CA ALA A 65 -1.85 -1.95 0.82
C ALA A 65 -1.97 -3.30 0.12
N MET A 66 -0.91 -3.71 -0.58
CA MET A 66 -0.92 -4.97 -1.33
C MET A 66 -0.98 -6.20 -0.41
N THR A 67 -0.45 -6.11 0.81
CA THR A 67 -0.57 -7.18 1.81
C THR A 67 -2.01 -7.31 2.30
N ILE A 68 -2.67 -6.21 2.67
CA ILE A 68 -4.06 -6.22 3.11
C ILE A 68 -4.97 -6.75 2.00
N LEU A 69 -4.82 -6.21 0.78
CA LEU A 69 -5.59 -6.67 -0.38
C LEU A 69 -5.36 -8.15 -0.67
N SER A 70 -4.10 -8.62 -0.63
CA SER A 70 -3.77 -10.02 -0.84
C SER A 70 -4.48 -10.93 0.16
N ASN A 71 -4.40 -10.59 1.44
CA ASN A 71 -5.00 -11.39 2.51
C ASN A 71 -6.52 -11.50 2.36
N VAL A 72 -7.18 -10.40 2.05
CA VAL A 72 -8.65 -10.35 1.93
C VAL A 72 -9.12 -10.94 0.60
N VAL A 73 -8.53 -10.53 -0.53
CA VAL A 73 -8.96 -10.98 -1.87
C VAL A 73 -8.79 -12.49 -2.05
N GLN A 74 -7.71 -13.07 -1.52
CA GLN A 74 -7.49 -14.52 -1.58
C GLN A 74 -8.57 -15.31 -0.84
N LEU A 75 -9.25 -14.72 0.15
CA LEU A 75 -10.33 -15.32 0.90
C LEU A 75 -11.71 -15.15 0.23
N ALA A 76 -11.81 -14.44 -0.89
CA ALA A 76 -13.08 -14.22 -1.58
C ALA A 76 -13.83 -15.53 -1.81
N GLY A 77 -15.06 -15.65 -1.31
CA GLY A 77 -15.87 -16.85 -1.40
C GLY A 77 -15.42 -18.01 -0.50
N TYR A 78 -14.48 -17.80 0.42
CA TYR A 78 -14.09 -18.81 1.40
C TYR A 78 -15.21 -19.05 2.42
N TYR A 79 -15.34 -20.31 2.85
CA TYR A 79 -16.20 -20.75 3.96
C TYR A 79 -15.46 -21.85 4.76
N PRO A 80 -15.61 -21.88 6.10
CA PRO A 80 -14.76 -22.69 6.98
C PRO A 80 -15.12 -24.18 7.03
N THR A 81 -16.26 -24.58 6.48
CA THR A 81 -16.66 -25.99 6.43
C THR A 81 -16.23 -26.52 5.06
N PRO A 82 -15.12 -27.29 4.95
CA PRO A 82 -14.78 -27.92 3.71
C PRO A 82 -15.91 -28.85 3.35
N ALA A 83 -16.62 -28.54 2.31
CA ALA A 83 -17.66 -29.37 1.80
C ALA A 83 -17.05 -30.60 1.14
N ALA A 84 -16.67 -31.56 1.94
CA ALA A 84 -16.40 -32.90 1.43
C ALA A 84 -17.59 -33.48 0.64
N VAL A 85 -18.75 -32.83 0.68
CA VAL A 85 -20.01 -33.34 0.12
C VAL A 85 -20.98 -32.24 -0.31
N PHE A 86 -20.57 -30.98 -0.54
CA PHE A 86 -21.54 -29.96 -0.90
C PHE A 86 -21.76 -29.86 -2.42
N PRO A 87 -22.97 -30.14 -2.92
CA PRO A 87 -23.32 -29.79 -4.29
C PRO A 87 -23.18 -28.26 -4.49
N LYS A 88 -22.91 -27.85 -5.72
CA LYS A 88 -22.65 -26.44 -6.13
C LYS A 88 -23.71 -25.43 -5.60
N ASN A 89 -24.89 -25.89 -5.24
CA ASN A 89 -26.00 -25.08 -4.74
C ASN A 89 -25.83 -24.62 -3.28
N GLU A 90 -24.92 -25.22 -2.52
CA GLU A 90 -24.77 -24.87 -1.10
C GLU A 90 -23.92 -23.65 -0.85
N LEU A 91 -23.02 -23.30 -1.78
CA LEU A 91 -22.33 -22.00 -1.68
C LEU A 91 -23.32 -20.84 -1.72
N GLU A 92 -24.43 -20.98 -2.45
CA GLU A 92 -25.51 -19.99 -2.46
C GLU A 92 -26.27 -19.90 -1.13
N LEU A 93 -26.36 -21.01 -0.39
CA LEU A 93 -26.96 -21.03 0.94
C LEU A 93 -26.02 -20.45 2.01
N LEU A 94 -24.70 -20.71 1.88
CA LEU A 94 -23.69 -20.25 2.81
C LEU A 94 -23.37 -18.74 2.63
N LEU A 95 -23.47 -18.26 1.40
CA LEU A 95 -23.29 -16.85 1.04
C LEU A 95 -24.58 -16.35 0.36
N PRO A 96 -25.63 -16.01 1.13
CA PRO A 96 -26.91 -15.54 0.56
C PRO A 96 -26.72 -14.20 -0.17
N ALA A 97 -27.64 -13.86 -1.07
CA ALA A 97 -27.60 -12.58 -1.74
C ALA A 97 -27.74 -11.42 -0.74
N VAL A 98 -26.81 -10.44 -0.79
CA VAL A 98 -26.81 -9.26 0.07
C VAL A 98 -26.43 -8.03 -0.75
N GLY A 99 -27.27 -7.01 -0.77
CA GLY A 99 -27.02 -5.79 -1.53
C GLY A 99 -26.80 -6.08 -3.03
N ALA A 100 -25.66 -5.71 -3.57
CA ALA A 100 -25.27 -5.98 -4.95
C ALA A 100 -24.63 -7.35 -5.17
N LEU A 101 -24.29 -8.08 -4.10
CA LEU A 101 -23.72 -9.42 -4.16
C LEU A 101 -24.81 -10.48 -4.39
N GLN A 102 -24.65 -11.28 -5.40
CA GLN A 102 -25.53 -12.43 -5.64
C GLN A 102 -25.21 -13.58 -4.67
N ALA A 103 -26.13 -14.52 -4.55
CA ALA A 103 -25.91 -15.73 -3.78
C ALA A 103 -24.69 -16.51 -4.32
N GLY A 104 -23.82 -16.94 -3.43
CA GLY A 104 -22.56 -17.64 -3.76
C GLY A 104 -21.44 -16.76 -4.32
N GLN A 105 -21.67 -15.46 -4.43
CA GLN A 105 -20.68 -14.51 -4.95
C GLN A 105 -19.76 -14.03 -3.83
N GLY A 106 -18.46 -14.26 -3.97
CA GLY A 106 -17.44 -13.84 -2.99
C GLY A 106 -16.77 -12.51 -3.30
N ILE A 107 -16.96 -11.98 -4.52
CA ILE A 107 -16.32 -10.74 -4.95
C ILE A 107 -17.25 -9.95 -5.87
N TYR A 108 -17.23 -8.63 -5.73
CA TYR A 108 -18.02 -7.72 -6.56
C TYR A 108 -17.28 -6.40 -6.74
N GLY A 109 -17.42 -5.79 -7.90
CA GLY A 109 -16.86 -4.48 -8.22
C GLY A 109 -17.91 -3.57 -8.84
N GLN A 110 -17.80 -2.30 -8.50
CA GLN A 110 -18.57 -1.23 -9.12
C GLN A 110 -17.75 0.04 -9.15
N LYS A 111 -18.20 1.03 -9.90
CA LYS A 111 -17.61 2.37 -9.85
C LYS A 111 -18.42 3.28 -8.93
N ASP A 112 -17.72 4.10 -8.17
CA ASP A 112 -18.33 5.19 -7.41
C ASP A 112 -18.69 6.37 -8.33
N ALA A 113 -19.30 7.40 -7.75
CA ALA A 113 -19.69 8.62 -8.48
C ALA A 113 -18.49 9.38 -9.10
N ASN A 114 -17.28 9.15 -8.60
CA ASN A 114 -16.05 9.77 -9.08
C ASN A 114 -15.31 8.91 -10.11
N GLY A 115 -15.85 7.73 -10.44
CA GLY A 115 -15.28 6.79 -11.40
C GLY A 115 -14.20 5.87 -10.83
N ASN A 116 -13.93 5.90 -9.52
CA ASN A 116 -13.02 4.94 -8.87
C ASN A 116 -13.70 3.59 -8.70
N GLU A 117 -12.89 2.54 -8.75
CA GLU A 117 -13.35 1.19 -8.46
C GLU A 117 -13.60 1.03 -6.95
N VAL A 118 -14.77 0.50 -6.62
CA VAL A 118 -15.13 0.00 -5.30
C VAL A 118 -15.11 -1.51 -5.37
N LEU A 119 -14.25 -2.14 -4.56
CA LEU A 119 -14.08 -3.59 -4.51
C LEU A 119 -14.69 -4.14 -3.24
N THR A 120 -15.70 -5.00 -3.36
CA THR A 120 -16.28 -5.74 -2.24
C THR A 120 -15.81 -7.17 -2.26
N VAL A 121 -15.30 -7.64 -1.12
CA VAL A 121 -14.84 -9.02 -0.92
C VAL A 121 -15.56 -9.62 0.27
N ARG A 122 -16.24 -10.74 0.03
CA ARG A 122 -17.03 -11.45 1.01
C ARG A 122 -16.48 -12.84 1.29
N PHE A 123 -16.43 -13.22 2.57
CA PHE A 123 -16.08 -14.56 3.00
C PHE A 123 -16.69 -14.87 4.37
N LEU A 124 -16.83 -16.16 4.69
CA LEU A 124 -17.21 -16.63 6.03
C LEU A 124 -15.96 -16.99 6.85
N THR A 125 -16.09 -16.84 8.17
CA THR A 125 -15.04 -17.16 9.14
C THR A 125 -15.66 -17.74 10.40
N ASN A 126 -15.02 -18.73 11.01
CA ASN A 126 -15.38 -19.22 12.33
C ASN A 126 -14.70 -18.39 13.41
N SER A 127 -15.34 -18.31 14.56
CA SER A 127 -14.70 -17.68 15.72
C SER A 127 -13.40 -18.38 16.07
N GLY A 128 -12.30 -17.61 16.12
CA GLY A 128 -10.98 -18.09 16.49
C GLY A 128 -10.20 -18.82 15.38
N ASP A 129 -10.64 -18.82 14.13
CA ASP A 129 -9.93 -19.45 13.00
C ASP A 129 -8.70 -18.65 12.52
N GLY A 130 -8.48 -17.45 13.04
CA GLY A 130 -7.34 -16.60 12.72
C GLY A 130 -7.49 -15.82 11.43
N LEU A 131 -8.61 -15.92 10.72
CA LEU A 131 -8.88 -15.10 9.52
C LEU A 131 -9.22 -13.66 9.93
N LEU A 132 -8.64 -12.71 9.22
CA LEU A 132 -8.79 -11.28 9.51
C LEU A 132 -9.58 -10.58 8.42
N ASN A 133 -10.41 -9.63 8.83
CA ASN A 133 -11.01 -8.68 7.89
C ASN A 133 -9.99 -7.62 7.43
N CYS A 134 -10.38 -6.71 6.56
CA CYS A 134 -9.50 -5.66 6.03
C CYS A 134 -8.98 -4.66 7.09
N LEU A 135 -9.60 -4.62 8.27
CA LEU A 135 -9.17 -3.78 9.40
C LEU A 135 -8.26 -4.54 10.37
N GLY A 136 -7.90 -5.81 10.04
CA GLY A 136 -7.05 -6.64 10.88
C GLY A 136 -7.77 -7.27 12.09
N ASN A 137 -9.10 -7.25 12.13
CA ASN A 137 -9.86 -7.81 13.24
C ASN A 137 -10.28 -9.26 12.94
N PRO A 138 -10.03 -10.21 13.86
CA PRO A 138 -10.51 -11.57 13.75
C PRO A 138 -11.99 -11.69 14.15
N ASN A 139 -12.62 -12.81 13.79
CA ASN A 139 -13.94 -13.17 14.31
C ASN A 139 -13.80 -13.71 15.76
N THR A 140 -14.40 -13.00 16.70
CA THR A 140 -14.44 -13.35 18.13
C THR A 140 -15.85 -13.55 18.67
N THR A 141 -16.86 -13.71 17.79
CA THR A 141 -18.28 -13.75 18.16
C THR A 141 -18.72 -15.05 18.84
N GLY A 142 -17.90 -16.08 18.84
CA GLY A 142 -18.25 -17.43 19.30
C GLY A 142 -19.01 -18.24 18.24
N ALA A 143 -19.32 -17.67 17.08
CA ALA A 143 -20.07 -18.29 16.00
C ALA A 143 -19.39 -18.02 14.63
N SER A 144 -19.88 -18.68 13.60
CA SER A 144 -19.55 -18.32 12.20
C SER A 144 -20.15 -16.96 11.85
N SER A 145 -19.36 -16.10 11.20
CA SER A 145 -19.76 -14.76 10.77
C SER A 145 -19.32 -14.49 9.35
N GLU A 146 -20.11 -13.70 8.64
CA GLU A 146 -19.77 -13.20 7.32
C GLU A 146 -19.03 -11.87 7.45
N TYR A 147 -17.99 -11.70 6.65
CA TYR A 147 -17.28 -10.44 6.48
C TYR A 147 -17.45 -9.92 5.06
N ASP A 148 -18.12 -8.78 4.94
CA ASP A 148 -18.17 -7.96 3.73
C ASP A 148 -17.13 -6.84 3.86
N ASN A 149 -16.01 -6.97 3.12
CA ASN A 149 -14.92 -6.00 3.13
C ASN A 149 -15.06 -5.11 1.90
N VAL A 150 -15.30 -3.82 2.08
CA VAL A 150 -15.50 -2.86 1.00
C VAL A 150 -14.32 -1.91 0.93
N PHE A 151 -13.51 -2.04 -0.12
CA PHE A 151 -12.40 -1.15 -0.42
C PHE A 151 -12.85 -0.03 -1.35
N ALA A 152 -12.51 1.21 -1.01
CA ALA A 152 -12.83 2.40 -1.80
C ALA A 152 -11.74 3.45 -1.65
N VAL A 153 -11.69 4.42 -2.57
CA VAL A 153 -10.79 5.59 -2.49
C VAL A 153 -11.55 6.80 -1.96
N ASP A 154 -11.07 7.37 -0.86
CA ASP A 154 -11.47 8.71 -0.44
C ASP A 154 -10.69 9.74 -1.26
N ASN A 155 -11.35 10.37 -2.23
CA ASN A 155 -10.73 11.36 -3.09
C ASN A 155 -10.43 12.69 -2.41
N VAL A 156 -11.07 12.99 -1.28
CA VAL A 156 -10.86 14.23 -0.54
C VAL A 156 -9.55 14.16 0.23
N ASN A 157 -9.34 13.03 0.91
CA ASN A 157 -8.17 12.81 1.75
C ASN A 157 -7.06 12.01 1.04
N HIS A 158 -7.31 11.56 -0.21
CA HIS A 158 -6.38 10.70 -0.98
C HIS A 158 -5.99 9.44 -0.21
N GLN A 159 -6.99 8.69 0.27
CA GLN A 159 -6.78 7.50 1.09
C GLN A 159 -7.46 6.28 0.47
N LEU A 160 -6.79 5.12 0.53
CA LEU A 160 -7.48 3.86 0.40
C LEU A 160 -8.15 3.56 1.73
N THR A 161 -9.45 3.33 1.70
CA THR A 161 -10.27 3.03 2.87
C THR A 161 -10.82 1.62 2.81
N CYS A 162 -11.19 1.07 3.95
CA CYS A 162 -12.00 -0.13 4.02
C CYS A 162 -13.13 0.02 5.05
N ALA A 163 -14.31 -0.48 4.69
CA ALA A 163 -15.46 -0.66 5.56
C ALA A 163 -15.77 -2.15 5.70
N VAL A 164 -16.21 -2.58 6.88
CA VAL A 164 -16.58 -3.97 7.16
C VAL A 164 -18.05 -4.02 7.53
N ASN A 165 -18.83 -4.90 6.88
CA ASN A 165 -20.25 -5.17 7.17
C ASN A 165 -21.11 -3.90 7.21
N GLY A 166 -20.89 -2.97 6.29
CA GLY A 166 -21.61 -1.70 6.22
C GLY A 166 -21.28 -0.70 7.33
N GLY A 167 -20.24 -0.96 8.12
CA GLY A 167 -19.71 -0.02 9.11
C GLY A 167 -19.01 1.20 8.49
N PRO A 168 -18.47 2.09 9.32
CA PRO A 168 -17.75 3.27 8.83
C PRO A 168 -16.49 2.87 8.05
N ALA A 169 -16.19 3.63 7.00
CA ALA A 169 -14.95 3.47 6.27
C ALA A 169 -13.77 3.98 7.11
N VAL A 170 -12.72 3.16 7.20
CA VAL A 170 -11.47 3.46 7.94
C VAL A 170 -10.33 3.57 6.93
N ALA A 171 -9.51 4.60 7.07
CA ALA A 171 -8.32 4.79 6.25
C ALA A 171 -7.29 3.69 6.52
N LEU A 172 -6.80 3.04 5.47
CA LEU A 172 -5.74 2.01 5.53
C LEU A 172 -4.38 2.60 5.19
N ILE A 173 -4.30 3.37 4.11
CA ILE A 173 -3.08 4.02 3.62
C ILE A 173 -3.41 5.38 3.01
N ASN A 174 -2.39 6.24 2.94
CA ASN A 174 -2.49 7.59 2.40
C ASN A 174 -1.92 7.70 0.97
N ASN A 175 -1.97 8.89 0.42
CA ASN A 175 -1.37 9.27 -0.87
C ASN A 175 -1.90 8.46 -2.07
N VAL A 176 -3.11 7.90 -1.98
CA VAL A 176 -3.75 7.15 -3.07
C VAL A 176 -4.55 8.10 -3.96
N GLN A 177 -4.15 8.17 -5.23
CA GLN A 177 -4.86 8.93 -6.26
C GLN A 177 -6.05 8.16 -6.82
N SER A 178 -5.87 6.87 -7.12
CA SER A 178 -6.92 6.01 -7.68
C SER A 178 -6.60 4.53 -7.52
N VAL A 179 -7.65 3.71 -7.60
CA VAL A 179 -7.55 2.26 -7.69
C VAL A 179 -8.28 1.79 -8.94
N THR A 180 -7.66 0.88 -9.68
CA THR A 180 -8.27 0.20 -10.83
C THR A 180 -8.26 -1.30 -10.57
N VAL A 181 -9.39 -1.96 -10.81
CA VAL A 181 -9.56 -3.39 -10.60
C VAL A 181 -10.01 -4.04 -11.91
N LEU A 182 -9.32 -5.11 -12.29
CA LEU A 182 -9.72 -5.98 -13.39
C LEU A 182 -9.92 -7.40 -12.86
N TYR A 183 -10.93 -8.07 -13.35
CA TYR A 183 -11.37 -9.39 -12.91
C TYR A 183 -10.99 -10.41 -13.93
N GLY A 184 -10.20 -11.40 -13.52
CA GLY A 184 -9.77 -12.51 -14.35
C GLY A 184 -10.83 -13.60 -14.41
N VAL A 185 -11.36 -13.83 -15.59
CA VAL A 185 -12.41 -14.84 -15.88
C VAL A 185 -11.95 -15.74 -17.01
N ASN A 186 -12.61 -16.89 -17.15
CA ASN A 186 -12.48 -17.72 -18.34
C ASN A 186 -13.55 -17.31 -19.35
N SER A 187 -13.12 -16.84 -20.53
CA SER A 187 -14.01 -16.34 -21.59
C SER A 187 -14.90 -17.43 -22.22
N THR A 188 -14.51 -18.70 -22.06
CA THR A 188 -15.28 -19.85 -22.57
C THR A 188 -16.32 -20.37 -21.59
N THR A 189 -16.34 -19.83 -20.35
CA THR A 189 -17.28 -20.24 -19.32
C THR A 189 -18.71 -19.81 -19.67
N THR A 190 -19.61 -20.76 -19.73
CA THR A 190 -21.04 -20.55 -19.97
C THR A 190 -21.92 -20.95 -18.80
N THR A 191 -21.33 -21.45 -17.71
CA THR A 191 -22.03 -21.96 -16.53
C THR A 191 -21.56 -21.29 -15.25
N ARG A 192 -22.49 -21.06 -14.32
CA ARG A 192 -22.13 -20.65 -12.95
C ARG A 192 -21.27 -21.74 -12.30
N PHE A 193 -20.26 -21.30 -11.53
CA PHE A 193 -19.34 -22.17 -10.79
C PHE A 193 -18.56 -23.16 -11.69
N ASP A 194 -18.09 -22.68 -12.83
CA ASP A 194 -17.14 -23.43 -13.64
C ASP A 194 -15.81 -23.64 -12.89
N ASN A 195 -15.27 -24.85 -12.98
CA ASN A 195 -14.01 -25.25 -12.33
C ASN A 195 -12.86 -25.36 -13.34
N SER A 196 -12.89 -24.62 -14.45
CA SER A 196 -11.78 -24.64 -15.43
C SER A 196 -10.43 -24.18 -14.85
N GLY A 197 -10.46 -23.49 -13.69
CA GLY A 197 -9.28 -23.20 -12.87
C GLY A 197 -8.36 -22.11 -13.40
N ALA A 198 -8.65 -21.51 -14.55
CA ALA A 198 -7.77 -20.51 -15.16
C ALA A 198 -8.53 -19.32 -15.72
N ALA A 199 -8.00 -18.12 -15.46
CA ALA A 199 -8.41 -16.90 -16.15
C ALA A 199 -7.63 -16.76 -17.44
N ASP A 200 -8.32 -16.49 -18.56
CA ASP A 200 -7.73 -16.21 -19.87
C ASP A 200 -7.91 -14.76 -20.30
N VAL A 201 -8.84 -14.02 -19.66
CA VAL A 201 -9.10 -12.62 -19.95
C VAL A 201 -9.33 -11.82 -18.66
N TYR A 202 -8.93 -10.55 -18.68
CA TYR A 202 -9.21 -9.60 -17.61
C TYR A 202 -10.22 -8.56 -18.08
N LEU A 203 -11.35 -8.46 -17.38
CA LEU A 203 -12.46 -7.56 -17.66
C LEU A 203 -12.66 -6.54 -16.53
N THR A 204 -13.21 -5.38 -16.91
CA THR A 204 -13.69 -4.39 -15.92
C THR A 204 -15.04 -4.83 -15.34
N ALA A 205 -15.43 -4.28 -14.19
CA ALA A 205 -16.72 -4.57 -13.56
C ALA A 205 -17.92 -4.41 -14.52
N ASN A 206 -17.89 -3.38 -15.37
CA ASN A 206 -18.97 -3.09 -16.30
C ASN A 206 -19.06 -4.06 -17.50
N GLN A 207 -18.03 -4.83 -17.75
CA GLN A 207 -17.99 -5.84 -18.83
C GLN A 207 -18.43 -7.23 -18.33
N LEU A 208 -18.55 -7.40 -17.00
CA LEU A 208 -18.95 -8.66 -16.40
C LEU A 208 -20.46 -8.82 -16.40
N THR A 209 -20.95 -9.94 -16.90
CA THR A 209 -22.36 -10.35 -16.75
C THR A 209 -22.55 -11.06 -15.39
N SER A 210 -23.81 -11.31 -15.00
CA SER A 210 -24.14 -12.01 -13.76
C SER A 210 -23.42 -13.35 -13.58
N ASP A 211 -23.25 -14.10 -14.67
CA ASP A 211 -22.65 -15.44 -14.61
C ASP A 211 -21.12 -15.39 -14.42
N PHE A 212 -20.46 -14.36 -14.95
CA PHE A 212 -19.02 -14.17 -14.74
C PHE A 212 -18.67 -13.84 -13.31
N TRP A 213 -19.52 -13.09 -12.58
CA TRP A 213 -19.26 -12.72 -11.19
C TRP A 213 -19.06 -13.91 -10.26
N THR A 214 -19.70 -15.05 -10.55
CA THR A 214 -19.49 -16.28 -9.79
C THR A 214 -18.24 -17.06 -10.22
N ASN A 215 -17.58 -16.66 -11.32
CA ASN A 215 -16.46 -17.34 -11.96
C ASN A 215 -15.19 -16.49 -12.04
N ILE A 216 -14.98 -15.61 -11.05
CA ILE A 216 -13.74 -14.86 -10.91
C ILE A 216 -12.65 -15.79 -10.35
N TYR A 217 -11.54 -15.95 -11.08
CA TYR A 217 -10.38 -16.74 -10.65
C TYR A 217 -9.26 -15.89 -10.04
N SER A 218 -9.13 -14.67 -10.52
CA SER A 218 -8.10 -13.75 -10.07
C SER A 218 -8.56 -12.30 -10.18
N VAL A 219 -7.89 -11.44 -9.44
CA VAL A 219 -8.13 -9.99 -9.48
C VAL A 219 -6.79 -9.30 -9.71
N LYS A 220 -6.76 -8.43 -10.70
CA LYS A 220 -5.62 -7.57 -11.00
C LYS A 220 -5.91 -6.17 -10.47
N VAL A 221 -5.23 -5.78 -9.41
CA VAL A 221 -5.38 -4.47 -8.77
C VAL A 221 -4.20 -3.58 -9.14
N THR A 222 -4.51 -2.37 -9.59
CA THR A 222 -3.53 -1.30 -9.79
C THR A 222 -3.86 -0.17 -8.85
N ILE A 223 -2.94 0.17 -7.94
CA ILE A 223 -3.03 1.34 -7.07
C ILE A 223 -2.12 2.41 -7.63
N THR A 224 -2.66 3.59 -7.86
CA THR A 224 -1.91 4.77 -8.31
C THR A 224 -1.73 5.71 -7.12
N PHE A 225 -0.49 5.95 -6.75
CA PHE A 225 -0.10 6.83 -5.66
C PHE A 225 0.30 8.21 -6.18
N ILE A 226 0.10 9.23 -5.36
CA ILE A 226 0.67 10.57 -5.58
C ILE A 226 2.19 10.46 -5.41
N ASN A 227 2.95 10.90 -6.41
CA ASN A 227 4.40 10.85 -6.33
C ASN A 227 4.93 11.94 -5.39
N PRO A 228 5.65 11.59 -4.31
CA PRO A 228 6.25 12.60 -3.42
C PRO A 228 7.25 13.51 -4.13
N LEU A 229 7.81 13.07 -5.26
CA LEU A 229 8.75 13.82 -6.08
C LEU A 229 8.09 14.59 -7.24
N ALA A 230 6.75 14.62 -7.33
CA ALA A 230 6.01 15.23 -8.44
C ALA A 230 6.35 16.71 -8.70
N LYS A 231 6.86 17.42 -7.70
CA LYS A 231 7.29 18.83 -7.83
C LYS A 231 8.68 19.00 -8.45
N GLN A 232 9.43 17.92 -8.64
CA GLN A 232 10.77 17.97 -9.22
C GLN A 232 10.71 17.91 -10.75
N PRO A 233 11.60 18.62 -11.45
CA PRO A 233 11.65 18.57 -12.91
C PRO A 233 11.82 17.15 -13.45
N GLY A 234 10.98 16.76 -14.42
CA GLY A 234 11.05 15.45 -15.06
C GLY A 234 10.43 14.28 -14.30
N GLN A 235 9.86 14.52 -13.10
CA GLN A 235 9.17 13.48 -12.36
C GLN A 235 7.69 13.38 -12.74
N PRO A 236 7.13 12.14 -12.86
CA PRO A 236 5.71 11.96 -13.09
C PRO A 236 4.89 12.39 -11.86
N ALA A 237 3.65 12.82 -12.09
CA ALA A 237 2.75 13.22 -11.00
C ALA A 237 2.34 12.05 -10.09
N THR A 238 2.31 10.84 -10.65
CA THR A 238 1.84 9.63 -9.95
C THR A 238 2.73 8.44 -10.26
N ILE A 239 2.70 7.44 -9.37
CA ILE A 239 3.39 6.16 -9.52
C ILE A 239 2.35 5.05 -9.33
N ALA A 240 2.28 4.10 -10.26
CA ALA A 240 1.32 3.01 -10.22
C ALA A 240 2.02 1.68 -9.91
N PHE A 241 1.40 0.89 -9.02
CA PHE A 241 1.80 -0.48 -8.70
C PHE A 241 0.68 -1.43 -9.02
N THR A 242 1.01 -2.53 -9.68
CA THR A 242 0.03 -3.54 -10.12
C THR A 242 0.38 -4.90 -9.54
N ARG A 243 -0.61 -5.58 -8.96
CA ARG A 243 -0.51 -6.99 -8.55
C ARG A 243 -1.73 -7.79 -8.98
N VAL A 244 -1.51 -9.10 -9.14
CA VAL A 244 -2.55 -10.08 -9.42
C VAL A 244 -2.69 -10.99 -8.20
N PHE A 245 -3.92 -11.16 -7.74
CA PHE A 245 -4.29 -12.03 -6.62
C PHE A 245 -5.20 -13.14 -7.13
N GLY A 246 -4.82 -14.39 -6.93
CA GLY A 246 -5.69 -15.56 -7.20
C GLY A 246 -6.67 -15.78 -6.05
N LEU A 247 -7.90 -16.15 -6.35
CA LEU A 247 -8.90 -16.54 -5.35
C LEU A 247 -8.69 -17.99 -4.96
N LYS A 248 -8.33 -18.25 -3.69
CA LYS A 248 -8.07 -19.63 -3.21
C LYS A 248 -9.30 -20.53 -3.30
N SER A 249 -10.50 -19.99 -3.13
CA SER A 249 -11.76 -20.73 -3.27
C SER A 249 -12.03 -21.23 -4.69
N ARG A 250 -11.30 -20.71 -5.69
CA ARG A 250 -11.46 -21.04 -7.12
C ARG A 250 -10.25 -21.75 -7.72
N VAL A 251 -9.08 -21.57 -7.17
CA VAL A 251 -7.89 -22.35 -7.54
C VAL A 251 -8.05 -23.70 -6.87
N GLY A 252 -8.74 -24.61 -7.54
CA GLY A 252 -9.09 -25.92 -7.02
C GLY A 252 -7.86 -26.63 -6.46
N VAL A 253 -7.86 -26.86 -5.16
CA VAL A 253 -7.15 -27.99 -4.61
C VAL A 253 -8.02 -29.20 -4.95
N ASN A 254 -7.75 -29.82 -6.08
CA ASN A 254 -8.19 -31.18 -6.32
C ASN A 254 -7.45 -32.05 -5.29
N VAL A 255 -8.06 -32.30 -4.16
CA VAL A 255 -7.65 -33.32 -3.20
C VAL A 255 -8.40 -34.59 -3.54
#